data_02e0074218a7d9d8d3c570e3c9bccd85
#
_entry.id   02e0074218a7d9d8d3c570e3c9bccd85
#
_cell.length_a   1.000
_cell.length_b   1.000
_cell.length_c   1.000
_cell.angle_alpha   90.00
_cell.angle_beta   90.00
_cell.angle_gamma   90.00
#
_symmetry.space_group_name_H-M   'P 1'
#
loop_
_entity.id
_entity.type
_entity.pdbx_description
1 polymer ?
#
loop_
_entity_poly.entity_id
_entity_poly.type
_entity_poly.pdbx_seq_one_letter_code
_entity_poly.pdbx_strand_id
1 'polypeptide(L)'
;MRFLSIFALAALVSLSSSTNLHAQGDEGFSRKVRSETQGNERSRQKSLIVMEVDMKPLRLIWVDTPNPQTGELEPKMYIYLCYRAINRPMTAPSVRETEPQNLIDPEPSPPYFIPEFTLVTEDTPEKRTVTDQVLPHVQEAINQKERRKFKNSITIVGPVPPATEEEPNDQNALFGVAIFPGIDPAVDRFTVYMSGFSNGYRTVDGPDGEPILERKTIKQEFWRPGDQFDPESPEFRFQGDPQWIYRPDAPLAEE
;
A
#
# COMPACT_ATOMS: atom_id res chain seq x y z
N MET A 1 -66.87 -49.42 19.64
CA MET A 1 -65.45 -49.18 19.98
C MET A 1 -64.83 -48.53 18.77
N ARG A 2 -64.55 -47.24 18.89
CA ARG A 2 -63.99 -46.38 17.80
C ARG A 2 -62.55 -46.05 18.14
N PHE A 3 -61.61 -46.53 17.35
CA PHE A 3 -60.19 -46.18 17.45
C PHE A 3 -59.93 -44.92 16.65
N LEU A 4 -59.47 -43.88 17.33
CA LEU A 4 -59.05 -42.64 16.78
C LEU A 4 -57.52 -42.70 16.54
N SER A 5 -57.09 -42.72 15.29
CA SER A 5 -55.68 -42.66 14.92
C SER A 5 -55.26 -41.18 14.75
N ILE A 6 -54.35 -40.75 15.62
CA ILE A 6 -53.75 -39.42 15.54
C ILE A 6 -52.49 -39.52 14.67
N PHE A 7 -52.49 -38.87 13.50
CA PHE A 7 -51.33 -38.65 12.66
C PHE A 7 -50.56 -37.42 13.17
N ALA A 8 -49.39 -37.65 13.72
CA ALA A 8 -48.46 -36.56 14.04
C ALA A 8 -47.63 -36.19 12.80
N LEU A 9 -47.85 -34.98 12.27
CA LEU A 9 -47.10 -34.39 11.17
C LEU A 9 -45.85 -33.73 11.75
N ALA A 10 -44.67 -34.34 11.61
CA ALA A 10 -43.40 -33.76 11.98
C ALA A 10 -42.94 -32.80 10.87
N ALA A 11 -43.02 -31.49 11.12
CA ALA A 11 -42.45 -30.48 10.24
C ALA A 11 -40.92 -30.38 10.47
N LEU A 12 -40.12 -30.85 9.51
CA LEU A 12 -38.68 -30.61 9.46
C LEU A 12 -38.45 -29.14 9.06
N VAL A 13 -38.09 -28.31 10.02
CA VAL A 13 -37.56 -26.98 9.76
C VAL A 13 -36.08 -27.13 9.47
N SER A 14 -35.71 -27.10 8.18
CA SER A 14 -34.32 -26.98 7.74
C SER A 14 -33.83 -25.55 8.02
N LEU A 15 -33.10 -25.36 9.11
CA LEU A 15 -32.27 -24.15 9.31
C LEU A 15 -31.13 -24.16 8.28
N SER A 16 -31.32 -23.46 7.18
CA SER A 16 -30.21 -23.07 6.31
C SER A 16 -29.39 -21.98 7.03
N SER A 17 -28.34 -22.42 7.72
CA SER A 17 -27.29 -21.54 8.21
C SER A 17 -26.56 -20.99 6.99
N SER A 18 -26.96 -19.80 6.54
CA SER A 18 -26.14 -19.00 5.62
C SER A 18 -24.87 -18.59 6.38
N THR A 19 -23.82 -19.39 6.24
CA THR A 19 -22.47 -18.96 6.61
C THR A 19 -22.12 -17.78 5.71
N ASN A 20 -22.23 -16.57 6.26
CA ASN A 20 -21.58 -15.42 5.66
C ASN A 20 -20.08 -15.70 5.65
N LEU A 21 -19.57 -16.21 4.52
CA LEU A 21 -18.16 -16.07 4.19
C LEU A 21 -17.89 -14.58 4.03
N HIS A 22 -17.63 -13.90 5.13
CA HIS A 22 -16.98 -12.61 5.06
C HIS A 22 -15.61 -12.88 4.47
N ALA A 23 -15.38 -12.36 3.28
CA ALA A 23 -14.06 -12.33 2.69
C ALA A 23 -13.11 -11.70 3.72
N GLN A 24 -12.15 -12.49 4.22
CA GLN A 24 -11.12 -12.08 5.20
C GLN A 24 -10.20 -10.95 4.67
N GLY A 25 -10.53 -10.35 3.51
CA GLY A 25 -9.68 -9.44 2.75
C GLY A 25 -9.74 -7.97 3.13
N ASP A 26 -10.81 -7.49 3.78
CA ASP A 26 -11.05 -6.04 3.92
C ASP A 26 -10.81 -5.45 5.32
N GLU A 27 -10.42 -6.26 6.29
CA GLU A 27 -10.25 -5.78 7.66
C GLU A 27 -9.18 -4.68 7.76
N GLY A 28 -9.65 -3.43 7.89
CA GLY A 28 -8.84 -2.26 8.17
C GLY A 28 -8.25 -1.52 6.97
N PHE A 29 -8.46 -1.96 5.74
CA PHE A 29 -8.15 -1.16 4.56
C PHE A 29 -9.26 -0.13 4.34
N SER A 30 -8.97 1.12 4.63
CA SER A 30 -9.97 2.19 4.67
C SER A 30 -9.71 3.33 3.68
N ARG A 31 -8.61 3.30 2.95
CA ARG A 31 -8.26 4.28 1.92
C ARG A 31 -7.82 3.58 0.65
N LYS A 32 -8.45 3.95 -0.46
CA LYS A 32 -8.18 3.40 -1.79
C LYS A 32 -7.59 4.46 -2.71
N VAL A 33 -6.51 4.10 -3.40
CA VAL A 33 -5.95 4.84 -4.53
C VAL A 33 -6.30 4.09 -5.80
N ARG A 34 -7.13 4.68 -6.64
CA ARG A 34 -7.52 4.05 -7.90
C ARG A 34 -6.38 4.09 -8.91
N SER A 35 -6.37 3.13 -9.81
CA SER A 35 -5.47 3.12 -10.96
C SER A 35 -5.92 4.18 -11.97
N GLU A 36 -5.41 5.41 -11.82
CA GLU A 36 -5.79 6.52 -12.68
C GLU A 36 -4.66 6.90 -13.63
N THR A 37 -5.03 7.10 -14.90
CA THR A 37 -4.11 7.56 -15.94
C THR A 37 -4.72 8.74 -16.69
N GLN A 38 -3.87 9.71 -17.01
CA GLN A 38 -4.25 10.77 -17.94
C GLN A 38 -4.05 10.29 -19.39
N GLY A 39 -4.86 10.79 -20.34
CA GLY A 39 -4.78 10.36 -21.72
C GLY A 39 -3.39 10.54 -22.36
N ASN A 40 -2.68 11.60 -21.99
CA ASN A 40 -1.33 11.87 -22.47
C ASN A 40 -0.26 10.91 -21.91
N GLU A 41 -0.46 10.32 -20.73
CA GLU A 41 0.45 9.32 -20.16
C GLU A 41 0.45 8.04 -21.00
N ARG A 42 -0.73 7.58 -21.39
CA ARG A 42 -0.91 6.36 -22.19
C ARG A 42 -0.41 6.50 -23.62
N SER A 43 -0.55 7.69 -24.22
CA SER A 43 -0.01 7.94 -25.55
C SER A 43 1.53 8.00 -25.57
N ARG A 44 2.15 8.40 -24.47
CA ARG A 44 3.61 8.42 -24.33
C ARG A 44 4.20 7.06 -23.97
N GLN A 45 3.51 6.28 -23.14
CA GLN A 45 3.98 5.00 -22.63
C GLN A 45 2.89 3.94 -22.81
N LYS A 46 2.99 3.15 -23.91
CA LYS A 46 2.02 2.10 -24.24
C LYS A 46 1.98 0.97 -23.20
N SER A 47 3.11 0.66 -22.58
CA SER A 47 3.27 -0.34 -21.52
C SER A 47 2.99 0.19 -20.12
N LEU A 48 2.29 1.33 -20.00
CA LEU A 48 1.99 1.94 -18.71
C LEU A 48 1.12 1.01 -17.87
N ILE A 49 1.58 0.77 -16.64
CA ILE A 49 0.84 0.07 -15.59
C ILE A 49 0.68 1.02 -14.41
N VAL A 50 -0.52 1.06 -13.84
CA VAL A 50 -0.84 1.78 -12.61
C VAL A 50 -1.66 0.84 -11.76
N MET A 51 -1.16 0.48 -10.58
CA MET A 51 -1.84 -0.42 -9.66
C MET A 51 -2.87 0.33 -8.82
N GLU A 52 -3.97 -0.32 -8.51
CA GLU A 52 -4.87 0.11 -7.44
C GLU A 52 -4.23 -0.26 -6.10
N VAL A 53 -4.27 0.65 -5.13
CA VAL A 53 -3.65 0.44 -3.83
C VAL A 53 -4.65 0.76 -2.73
N ASP A 54 -4.87 -0.19 -1.84
CA ASP A 54 -5.61 0.05 -0.60
C ASP A 54 -4.63 0.15 0.57
N MET A 55 -4.87 1.10 1.47
CA MET A 55 -4.03 1.37 2.63
C MET A 55 -4.81 1.26 3.92
N LYS A 56 -4.16 0.74 4.96
CA LYS A 56 -4.58 0.94 6.35
C LYS A 56 -4.11 2.31 6.83
N PRO A 57 -4.72 2.90 7.87
CA PRO A 57 -4.14 4.06 8.51
C PRO A 57 -2.70 3.79 8.93
N LEU A 58 -1.86 4.83 8.89
CA LEU A 58 -0.52 4.77 9.45
C LEU A 58 -0.63 4.47 10.96
N ARG A 59 0.21 3.59 11.48
CA ARG A 59 0.15 3.14 12.88
C ARG A 59 1.51 3.12 13.52
N LEU A 60 1.53 3.22 14.85
CA LEU A 60 2.74 3.01 15.63
C LEU A 60 2.69 1.68 16.40
N ILE A 61 3.87 1.13 16.65
CA ILE A 61 4.07 -0.08 17.45
C ILE A 61 5.36 0.06 18.26
N TRP A 62 5.29 -0.38 19.51
CA TRP A 62 6.46 -0.52 20.36
C TRP A 62 6.95 -1.96 20.29
N VAL A 63 8.24 -2.15 20.03
CA VAL A 63 8.85 -3.48 19.91
C VAL A 63 10.17 -3.47 20.68
N ASP A 64 10.36 -4.48 21.52
CA ASP A 64 11.63 -4.67 22.23
C ASP A 64 12.72 -5.02 21.21
N THR A 65 13.69 -4.14 21.11
CA THR A 65 14.77 -4.21 20.13
C THR A 65 16.11 -4.26 20.84
N PRO A 66 17.01 -5.16 20.47
CA PRO A 66 18.35 -5.19 21.07
C PRO A 66 19.08 -3.87 20.86
N ASN A 67 19.61 -3.31 21.95
CA ASN A 67 20.53 -2.19 21.88
C ASN A 67 21.87 -2.69 21.33
N PRO A 68 22.39 -2.13 20.23
CA PRO A 68 23.62 -2.61 19.59
C PRO A 68 24.88 -2.45 20.45
N GLN A 69 24.84 -1.61 21.50
CA GLN A 69 25.97 -1.35 22.38
C GLN A 69 25.96 -2.25 23.62
N THR A 70 24.79 -2.50 24.20
CA THR A 70 24.65 -3.26 25.48
C THR A 70 24.14 -4.69 25.26
N GLY A 71 23.44 -4.95 24.15
CA GLY A 71 22.74 -6.19 23.90
C GLY A 71 21.43 -6.35 24.68
N GLU A 72 21.08 -5.39 25.53
CA GLU A 72 19.84 -5.40 26.29
C GLU A 72 18.65 -5.03 25.41
N LEU A 73 17.48 -5.59 25.73
CA LEU A 73 16.24 -5.28 25.02
C LEU A 73 15.68 -3.96 25.53
N GLU A 74 15.44 -3.03 24.62
CA GLU A 74 14.84 -1.73 24.90
C GLU A 74 13.59 -1.56 24.02
N PRO A 75 12.47 -1.04 24.57
CA PRO A 75 11.30 -0.74 23.77
C PRO A 75 11.59 0.43 22.82
N LYS A 76 11.46 0.17 21.52
CA LYS A 76 11.59 1.20 20.48
C LYS A 76 10.29 1.37 19.72
N MET A 77 9.97 2.61 19.39
CA MET A 77 8.80 2.96 18.59
C MET A 77 9.12 2.88 17.10
N TYR A 78 8.19 2.28 16.38
CA TYR A 78 8.21 2.21 14.91
C TYR A 78 6.87 2.69 14.36
N ILE A 79 6.90 3.45 13.28
CA ILE A 79 5.72 3.78 12.49
C ILE A 79 5.68 2.83 11.31
N TYR A 80 4.48 2.35 10.94
CA TYR A 80 4.33 1.43 9.83
C TYR A 80 3.06 1.70 9.02
N LEU A 81 3.13 1.34 7.73
CA LEU A 81 2.02 1.41 6.77
C LEU A 81 1.79 0.03 6.17
N CYS A 82 0.60 -0.54 6.41
CA CYS A 82 0.17 -1.74 5.72
C CYS A 82 -0.62 -1.37 4.47
N TYR A 83 -0.34 -2.04 3.36
CA TYR A 83 -1.00 -1.83 2.09
C TYR A 83 -1.27 -3.13 1.36
N ARG A 84 -2.21 -3.08 0.42
CA ARG A 84 -2.37 -4.10 -0.61
C ARG A 84 -2.40 -3.44 -1.97
N ALA A 85 -1.78 -4.06 -2.97
CA ALA A 85 -1.72 -3.56 -4.34
C ALA A 85 -2.28 -4.62 -5.29
N ILE A 86 -3.12 -4.18 -6.22
CA ILE A 86 -3.71 -5.05 -7.23
C ILE A 86 -3.57 -4.40 -8.61
N ASN A 87 -3.24 -5.20 -9.60
CA ASN A 87 -3.20 -4.74 -10.97
C ASN A 87 -4.61 -4.80 -11.56
N ARG A 88 -5.14 -3.63 -11.95
CA ARG A 88 -6.46 -3.52 -12.58
C ARG A 88 -6.33 -3.41 -14.10
N PRO A 89 -7.26 -4.02 -14.87
CA PRO A 89 -7.31 -3.81 -16.28
C PRO A 89 -7.48 -2.32 -16.58
N MET A 90 -6.61 -1.78 -17.41
CA MET A 90 -6.76 -0.41 -17.88
C MET A 90 -7.78 -0.41 -19.04
N THR A 91 -8.73 0.54 -18.99
CA THR A 91 -9.66 0.74 -20.09
C THR A 91 -8.89 0.94 -21.39
N ALA A 92 -9.23 0.17 -22.44
CA ALA A 92 -8.58 0.31 -23.73
C ALA A 92 -8.66 1.77 -24.23
N PRO A 93 -7.59 2.30 -24.87
CA PRO A 93 -7.63 3.62 -25.47
C PRO A 93 -8.78 3.69 -26.48
N SER A 94 -9.37 4.88 -26.63
CA SER A 94 -10.39 5.10 -27.67
C SER A 94 -9.80 4.75 -29.04
N VAL A 95 -10.63 4.31 -29.96
CA VAL A 95 -10.24 3.83 -31.32
C VAL A 95 -9.37 4.84 -32.10
N ARG A 96 -9.32 6.11 -31.68
CA ARG A 96 -8.47 7.17 -32.28
C ARG A 96 -7.00 7.10 -31.87
N GLU A 97 -6.65 6.30 -30.86
CA GLU A 97 -5.26 6.20 -30.33
C GLU A 97 -4.55 4.91 -30.78
N THR A 98 -5.14 4.11 -31.67
CA THR A 98 -4.49 2.96 -32.26
C THR A 98 -3.50 3.40 -33.33
N GLU A 99 -2.32 3.83 -32.93
CA GLU A 99 -1.17 3.81 -33.83
C GLU A 99 -0.81 2.36 -34.15
N PRO A 100 -0.32 2.08 -35.40
CA PRO A 100 0.13 0.75 -35.77
C PRO A 100 1.16 0.25 -34.75
N GLN A 101 0.90 -0.89 -34.10
CA GLN A 101 1.88 -1.54 -33.26
C GLN A 101 3.11 -1.87 -34.11
N ASN A 102 4.27 -1.47 -33.64
CA ASN A 102 5.51 -1.95 -34.21
C ASN A 102 5.66 -3.44 -33.83
N LEU A 103 5.37 -4.33 -34.77
CA LEU A 103 5.47 -5.78 -34.59
C LEU A 103 6.93 -6.29 -34.50
N ILE A 104 7.89 -5.40 -34.68
CA ILE A 104 9.33 -5.74 -34.68
C ILE A 104 9.93 -5.56 -33.26
N ASP A 105 9.31 -4.76 -32.42
CA ASP A 105 9.79 -4.58 -31.05
C ASP A 105 9.49 -5.85 -30.23
N PRO A 106 10.47 -6.37 -29.48
CA PRO A 106 10.23 -7.49 -28.59
C PRO A 106 9.14 -7.12 -27.56
N GLU A 107 8.30 -8.09 -27.23
CA GLU A 107 7.35 -7.90 -26.13
C GLU A 107 8.10 -7.43 -24.88
N PRO A 108 7.65 -6.33 -24.25
CA PRO A 108 8.31 -5.84 -23.05
C PRO A 108 8.25 -6.94 -21.98
N SER A 109 9.37 -7.19 -21.32
CA SER A 109 9.40 -8.08 -20.16
C SER A 109 8.32 -7.65 -19.16
N PRO A 110 7.64 -8.59 -18.49
CA PRO A 110 6.64 -8.24 -17.50
C PRO A 110 7.26 -7.30 -16.48
N PRO A 111 6.62 -6.18 -16.14
CA PRO A 111 7.16 -5.23 -15.20
C PRO A 111 7.30 -5.86 -13.82
N TYR A 112 8.33 -5.47 -13.11
CA TYR A 112 8.55 -5.88 -11.73
C TYR A 112 7.93 -4.85 -10.78
N PHE A 113 7.32 -5.35 -9.72
CA PHE A 113 6.87 -4.56 -8.59
C PHE A 113 8.06 -4.38 -7.63
N ILE A 114 8.54 -3.16 -7.50
CA ILE A 114 9.65 -2.78 -6.63
C ILE A 114 9.18 -1.55 -5.85
N PRO A 115 8.51 -1.74 -4.69
CA PRO A 115 8.00 -0.62 -3.92
C PRO A 115 9.09 0.08 -3.13
N GLU A 116 9.02 1.41 -3.09
CA GLU A 116 9.87 2.27 -2.28
C GLU A 116 8.98 3.25 -1.50
N PHE A 117 9.28 3.44 -0.22
CA PHE A 117 8.51 4.30 0.66
C PHE A 117 9.40 5.34 1.31
N THR A 118 8.92 6.58 1.29
CA THR A 118 9.56 7.71 1.95
C THR A 118 8.51 8.40 2.82
N LEU A 119 8.79 8.53 4.11
CA LEU A 119 7.99 9.30 5.05
C LEU A 119 8.70 10.62 5.35
N VAL A 120 7.95 11.72 5.29
CA VAL A 120 8.43 13.08 5.59
C VAL A 120 7.65 13.62 6.76
N THR A 121 8.34 14.14 7.79
CA THR A 121 7.73 14.86 8.91
C THR A 121 7.38 16.29 8.48
N GLU A 122 6.18 16.77 8.82
CA GLU A 122 5.69 18.05 8.30
C GLU A 122 5.60 19.16 9.37
N ASP A 123 5.55 18.81 10.65
CA ASP A 123 5.36 19.71 11.79
C ASP A 123 6.60 19.90 12.65
N THR A 124 7.75 19.49 12.17
CA THR A 124 9.05 19.74 12.79
C THR A 124 9.75 20.94 12.13
N PRO A 125 10.56 21.73 12.87
CA PRO A 125 11.32 22.86 12.31
C PRO A 125 12.20 22.45 11.12
N GLU A 126 12.80 21.27 11.21
CA GLU A 126 13.52 20.62 10.13
C GLU A 126 12.73 19.41 9.65
N LYS A 127 12.27 19.46 8.40
CA LYS A 127 11.61 18.31 7.78
C LYS A 127 12.59 17.15 7.70
N ARG A 128 12.23 16.06 8.33
CA ARG A 128 13.03 14.84 8.29
C ARG A 128 12.45 13.86 7.30
N THR A 129 13.30 13.33 6.44
CA THR A 129 12.96 12.27 5.49
C THR A 129 13.45 10.94 6.02
N VAL A 130 12.55 9.95 6.08
CA VAL A 130 12.85 8.59 6.55
C VAL A 130 12.39 7.61 5.49
N THR A 131 13.30 6.77 5.01
CA THR A 131 12.98 5.66 4.11
C THR A 131 12.55 4.43 4.93
N ASP A 132 11.75 3.57 4.32
CA ASP A 132 11.38 2.31 4.98
C ASP A 132 12.60 1.40 5.16
N GLN A 133 12.55 0.59 6.21
CA GLN A 133 13.61 -0.35 6.54
C GLN A 133 13.07 -1.75 6.74
N VAL A 134 13.86 -2.74 6.32
CA VAL A 134 13.56 -4.15 6.54
C VAL A 134 14.04 -4.57 7.92
N LEU A 135 13.09 -4.70 8.84
CA LEU A 135 13.31 -5.06 10.24
C LEU A 135 12.49 -6.32 10.58
N PRO A 136 13.06 -7.54 10.42
CA PRO A 136 12.30 -8.78 10.52
C PRO A 136 11.55 -8.97 11.84
N HIS A 137 12.16 -8.62 12.98
CA HIS A 137 11.53 -8.72 14.29
C HIS A 137 10.34 -7.75 14.46
N VAL A 138 10.44 -6.54 13.90
CA VAL A 138 9.34 -5.56 13.90
C VAL A 138 8.23 -6.02 12.95
N GLN A 139 8.59 -6.52 11.76
CA GLN A 139 7.64 -7.07 10.80
C GLN A 139 6.83 -8.23 11.39
N GLU A 140 7.48 -9.11 12.15
CA GLU A 140 6.79 -10.22 12.82
C GLU A 140 5.79 -9.71 13.86
N ALA A 141 6.16 -8.74 14.69
CA ALA A 141 5.26 -8.10 15.66
C ALA A 141 4.07 -7.42 14.96
N ILE A 142 4.30 -6.73 13.83
CA ILE A 142 3.24 -6.15 13.02
C ILE A 142 2.32 -7.24 12.46
N ASN A 143 2.86 -8.30 11.90
CA ASN A 143 2.08 -9.41 11.35
C ASN A 143 1.17 -10.07 12.40
N GLN A 144 1.66 -10.22 13.63
CA GLN A 144 0.87 -10.71 14.76
C GLN A 144 -0.26 -9.74 15.13
N LYS A 145 0.05 -8.44 15.24
CA LYS A 145 -0.93 -7.38 15.56
C LYS A 145 -2.01 -7.26 14.49
N GLU A 146 -1.62 -7.30 13.22
CA GLU A 146 -2.53 -7.16 12.08
C GLU A 146 -3.21 -8.48 11.68
N ARG A 147 -2.82 -9.61 12.29
CA ARG A 147 -3.33 -10.97 12.03
C ARG A 147 -3.21 -11.37 10.55
N ARG A 148 -2.17 -10.88 9.87
CA ARG A 148 -1.88 -11.14 8.47
C ARG A 148 -0.39 -11.13 8.21
N LYS A 149 0.08 -11.98 7.29
CA LYS A 149 1.46 -12.00 6.83
C LYS A 149 1.66 -10.96 5.72
N PHE A 150 2.16 -9.79 6.08
CA PHE A 150 2.63 -8.80 5.13
C PHE A 150 4.08 -9.08 4.74
N LYS A 151 4.42 -8.86 3.48
CA LYS A 151 5.80 -8.88 2.99
C LYS A 151 6.44 -7.51 3.18
N ASN A 152 7.74 -7.47 3.43
CA ASN A 152 8.51 -6.21 3.42
C ASN A 152 8.87 -5.81 1.98
N SER A 153 9.43 -4.61 1.80
CA SER A 153 9.79 -4.03 0.50
C SER A 153 10.81 -4.85 -0.31
N ILE A 154 11.55 -5.76 0.33
CA ILE A 154 12.45 -6.69 -0.37
C ILE A 154 11.73 -7.98 -0.75
N THR A 155 11.04 -8.62 0.22
CA THR A 155 10.43 -9.93 -0.02
C THR A 155 9.19 -9.89 -0.92
N ILE A 156 8.62 -8.70 -1.14
CA ILE A 156 7.48 -8.49 -2.03
C ILE A 156 7.89 -8.29 -3.49
N VAL A 157 9.17 -8.00 -3.75
CA VAL A 157 9.69 -7.77 -5.10
C VAL A 157 9.44 -8.99 -5.99
N GLY A 158 8.85 -8.74 -7.15
CA GLY A 158 8.52 -9.78 -8.12
C GLY A 158 7.78 -9.24 -9.34
N PRO A 159 7.42 -10.10 -10.29
CA PRO A 159 6.60 -9.70 -11.41
C PRO A 159 5.26 -9.10 -10.95
N VAL A 160 4.79 -8.05 -11.62
CA VAL A 160 3.46 -7.51 -11.38
C VAL A 160 2.42 -8.60 -11.71
N PRO A 161 1.47 -8.90 -10.80
CA PRO A 161 0.43 -9.88 -11.07
C PRO A 161 -0.39 -9.56 -12.32
N PRO A 162 -0.96 -10.56 -13.01
CA PRO A 162 -1.89 -10.32 -14.10
C PRO A 162 -3.02 -9.38 -13.70
N ALA A 163 -3.45 -8.54 -14.64
CA ALA A 163 -4.57 -7.63 -14.39
C ALA A 163 -5.88 -8.41 -14.18
N THR A 164 -6.68 -8.00 -13.18
CA THR A 164 -7.95 -8.64 -12.84
C THR A 164 -8.98 -7.64 -12.34
N GLU A 165 -10.25 -7.93 -12.62
CA GLU A 165 -11.42 -7.20 -12.08
C GLU A 165 -11.94 -7.83 -10.77
N GLU A 166 -11.42 -9.00 -10.41
CA GLU A 166 -11.83 -9.70 -9.19
C GLU A 166 -11.50 -8.92 -7.92
N GLU A 167 -12.23 -9.21 -6.85
CA GLU A 167 -11.90 -8.66 -5.53
C GLU A 167 -10.51 -9.11 -5.06
N PRO A 168 -9.78 -8.24 -4.33
CA PRO A 168 -8.45 -8.56 -3.85
C PRO A 168 -8.44 -9.79 -2.94
N ASN A 169 -7.52 -10.73 -3.22
CA ASN A 169 -7.29 -11.92 -2.42
C ASN A 169 -5.79 -12.27 -2.41
N ASP A 170 -5.41 -13.34 -1.69
CA ASP A 170 -4.00 -13.74 -1.54
C ASP A 170 -3.34 -14.22 -2.85
N GLN A 171 -4.11 -14.47 -3.91
CA GLN A 171 -3.60 -14.95 -5.20
C GLN A 171 -3.41 -13.82 -6.21
N ASN A 172 -4.23 -12.76 -6.13
CA ASN A 172 -4.27 -11.69 -7.13
C ASN A 172 -3.80 -10.33 -6.59
N ALA A 173 -3.54 -10.19 -5.28
CA ALA A 173 -3.08 -8.96 -4.67
C ALA A 173 -1.77 -9.16 -3.90
N LEU A 174 -0.96 -8.11 -3.85
CA LEU A 174 0.30 -8.04 -3.12
C LEU A 174 0.05 -7.33 -1.79
N PHE A 175 0.34 -8.00 -0.67
CA PHE A 175 0.17 -7.45 0.67
C PHE A 175 1.53 -7.11 1.25
N GLY A 176 1.77 -5.83 1.53
CA GLY A 176 3.06 -5.34 2.00
C GLY A 176 2.98 -4.42 3.20
N VAL A 177 4.11 -4.26 3.87
CA VAL A 177 4.30 -3.33 4.98
C VAL A 177 5.58 -2.53 4.79
N ALA A 178 5.48 -1.21 4.97
CA ALA A 178 6.61 -0.30 5.10
C ALA A 178 6.82 0.05 6.58
N ILE A 179 8.07 0.10 7.05
CA ILE A 179 8.42 0.32 8.46
C ILE A 179 9.40 1.49 8.53
N PHE A 180 9.04 2.52 9.30
CA PHE A 180 9.81 3.75 9.46
C PHE A 180 10.34 3.86 10.89
N PRO A 181 11.66 3.61 11.11
CA PRO A 181 12.29 3.72 12.42
C PRO A 181 12.71 5.16 12.75
N GLY A 182 12.94 5.40 14.02
CA GLY A 182 13.65 6.59 14.51
C GLY A 182 12.90 7.91 14.32
N ILE A 183 11.57 7.88 14.28
CA ILE A 183 10.73 9.08 14.24
C ILE A 183 10.46 9.54 15.66
N ASP A 184 10.48 10.86 15.88
CA ASP A 184 10.15 11.45 17.16
C ASP A 184 8.66 11.20 17.48
N PRO A 185 8.33 10.63 18.66
CA PRO A 185 6.95 10.42 19.08
C PRO A 185 6.08 11.69 19.13
N ALA A 186 6.68 12.86 19.22
CA ALA A 186 5.97 14.14 19.26
C ALA A 186 5.50 14.63 17.88
N VAL A 187 5.90 13.96 16.79
CA VAL A 187 5.48 14.35 15.43
C VAL A 187 4.06 13.86 15.18
N ASP A 188 3.20 14.77 14.73
CA ASP A 188 1.78 14.52 14.49
C ASP A 188 1.38 14.54 13.01
N ARG A 189 2.24 15.07 12.12
CA ARG A 189 1.92 15.22 10.71
C ARG A 189 2.99 14.62 9.83
N PHE A 190 2.53 13.83 8.86
CA PHE A 190 3.39 13.10 7.94
C PHE A 190 2.87 13.16 6.52
N THR A 191 3.80 13.15 5.58
CA THR A 191 3.53 12.81 4.18
C THR A 191 4.26 11.51 3.84
N VAL A 192 3.53 10.52 3.32
CA VAL A 192 4.13 9.29 2.80
C VAL A 192 4.09 9.32 1.28
N TYR A 193 5.23 9.11 0.67
CA TYR A 193 5.40 8.91 -0.76
C TYR A 193 5.65 7.43 -1.02
N MET A 194 4.91 6.87 -1.99
CA MET A 194 4.93 5.45 -2.32
C MET A 194 5.21 5.30 -3.82
N SER A 195 6.43 4.91 -4.16
CA SER A 195 6.89 4.65 -5.54
C SER A 195 6.82 3.16 -5.89
N GLY A 196 6.96 2.81 -7.17
CA GLY A 196 6.94 1.43 -7.66
C GLY A 196 5.55 0.83 -7.90
N PHE A 197 4.46 1.54 -7.58
CA PHE A 197 3.07 1.13 -7.87
C PHE A 197 2.64 1.49 -9.30
N SER A 198 3.49 2.15 -10.02
CA SER A 198 3.37 2.45 -11.45
C SER A 198 4.76 2.46 -12.08
N ASN A 199 4.85 2.01 -13.32
CA ASN A 199 6.04 2.21 -14.16
C ASN A 199 5.99 3.53 -14.95
N GLY A 200 5.01 4.40 -14.67
CA GLY A 200 4.87 5.71 -15.31
C GLY A 200 6.02 6.64 -14.95
N TYR A 201 6.56 7.32 -15.96
CA TYR A 201 7.61 8.32 -15.79
C TYR A 201 7.44 9.48 -16.77
N ARG A 202 8.10 10.58 -16.46
CA ARG A 202 8.30 11.70 -17.38
C ARG A 202 9.67 12.31 -17.16
N THR A 203 10.18 12.97 -18.19
CA THR A 203 11.40 13.76 -18.10
C THR A 203 11.02 15.24 -18.14
N VAL A 204 11.60 16.03 -17.25
CA VAL A 204 11.45 17.48 -17.16
C VAL A 204 12.82 18.13 -17.20
N ASP A 205 12.90 19.37 -17.65
CA ASP A 205 14.15 20.13 -17.62
C ASP A 205 14.44 20.55 -16.17
N GLY A 206 15.58 20.15 -15.66
CA GLY A 206 16.07 20.57 -14.36
C GLY A 206 16.57 22.05 -14.36
N PRO A 207 16.89 22.58 -13.16
CA PRO A 207 17.35 23.96 -12.99
C PRO A 207 18.59 24.30 -13.82
N ASP A 208 19.46 23.32 -14.02
CA ASP A 208 20.73 23.47 -14.77
C ASP A 208 20.62 23.07 -16.26
N GLY A 209 19.39 22.80 -16.74
CA GLY A 209 19.12 22.30 -18.09
C GLY A 209 19.38 20.79 -18.26
N GLU A 210 19.80 20.10 -17.24
CA GLU A 210 19.94 18.65 -17.25
C GLU A 210 18.56 17.97 -17.11
N PRO A 211 18.27 16.90 -17.85
CA PRO A 211 16.99 16.22 -17.78
C PRO A 211 16.84 15.48 -16.44
N ILE A 212 15.75 15.79 -15.72
CA ILE A 212 15.38 15.10 -14.49
C ILE A 212 14.28 14.09 -14.80
N LEU A 213 14.51 12.84 -14.39
CA LEU A 213 13.51 11.78 -14.46
C LEU A 213 12.59 11.87 -13.22
N GLU A 214 11.29 12.01 -13.47
CA GLU A 214 10.27 11.94 -12.44
C GLU A 214 9.45 10.67 -12.61
N ARG A 215 9.19 9.96 -11.50
CA ARG A 215 8.38 8.75 -11.47
C ARG A 215 6.98 9.02 -10.92
N LYS A 216 6.00 8.31 -11.47
CA LYS A 216 4.62 8.37 -10.98
C LYS A 216 4.53 7.73 -9.61
N THR A 217 4.21 8.54 -8.59
CA THR A 217 4.31 8.22 -7.16
C THR A 217 2.99 8.57 -6.49
N ILE A 218 2.55 7.76 -5.52
CA ILE A 218 1.40 8.08 -4.67
C ILE A 218 1.89 8.97 -3.53
N LYS A 219 1.17 10.07 -3.29
CA LYS A 219 1.34 10.95 -2.12
C LYS A 219 0.11 10.79 -1.23
N GLN A 220 0.31 10.49 0.07
CA GLN A 220 -0.75 10.50 1.08
C GLN A 220 -0.26 11.23 2.32
N GLU A 221 -1.09 12.14 2.80
CA GLU A 221 -0.86 12.88 4.04
C GLU A 221 -1.59 12.21 5.21
N PHE A 222 -0.97 12.30 6.39
CA PHE A 222 -1.49 11.73 7.63
C PHE A 222 -1.34 12.73 8.78
N TRP A 223 -2.25 12.63 9.75
CA TRP A 223 -2.16 13.40 10.97
C TRP A 223 -2.63 12.56 12.16
N ARG A 224 -2.07 12.80 13.32
CA ARG A 224 -2.49 12.18 14.56
C ARG A 224 -3.51 13.07 15.26
N PRO A 225 -4.75 12.60 15.47
CA PRO A 225 -5.71 13.33 16.29
C PRO A 225 -5.33 13.12 17.76
N GLY A 226 -5.07 14.16 18.45
CA GLY A 226 -4.76 14.11 19.87
C GLY A 226 -3.99 15.33 20.29
N ASP A 227 -3.96 15.53 21.56
CA ASP A 227 -3.13 16.54 22.19
C ASP A 227 -1.71 15.94 22.33
N GLN A 228 -0.70 16.80 22.37
CA GLN A 228 0.69 16.45 22.71
C GLN A 228 0.81 15.65 24.04
N PHE A 229 -0.31 15.45 24.74
CA PHE A 229 -0.39 14.70 25.98
C PHE A 229 -0.75 13.21 25.80
N ASP A 230 -1.06 12.73 24.58
CA ASP A 230 -1.26 11.31 24.29
C ASP A 230 -0.34 10.82 23.16
N PRO A 231 0.98 10.76 23.43
CA PRO A 231 1.95 10.29 22.42
C PRO A 231 1.82 8.79 22.12
N GLU A 232 1.00 8.07 22.89
CA GLU A 232 0.78 6.63 22.72
C GLU A 232 -0.40 6.30 21.80
N SER A 233 -1.14 7.31 21.30
CA SER A 233 -2.22 7.04 20.33
C SER A 233 -1.67 6.27 19.12
N PRO A 234 -2.09 5.00 18.93
CA PRO A 234 -1.42 4.10 17.99
C PRO A 234 -1.81 4.33 16.53
N GLU A 235 -2.75 5.22 16.25
CA GLU A 235 -3.36 5.34 14.93
C GLU A 235 -3.39 6.78 14.43
N PHE A 236 -2.89 6.96 13.20
CA PHE A 236 -2.94 8.22 12.47
C PHE A 236 -4.12 8.21 11.50
N ARG A 237 -4.73 9.35 11.27
CA ARG A 237 -5.80 9.52 10.31
C ARG A 237 -5.27 9.99 8.97
N PHE A 238 -5.94 9.60 7.90
CA PHE A 238 -5.70 10.16 6.58
C PHE A 238 -6.09 11.63 6.55
N GLN A 239 -5.23 12.47 5.98
CA GLN A 239 -5.51 13.87 5.70
C GLN A 239 -5.65 14.04 4.19
N GLY A 240 -6.85 14.47 3.75
CA GLY A 240 -7.16 14.58 2.33
C GLY A 240 -7.21 13.23 1.60
N ASP A 241 -7.34 13.30 0.29
CA ASP A 241 -7.34 12.14 -0.59
C ASP A 241 -5.94 11.86 -1.12
N PRO A 242 -5.59 10.58 -1.37
CA PRO A 242 -4.32 10.23 -1.98
C PRO A 242 -4.24 10.77 -3.41
N GLN A 243 -3.05 11.14 -3.82
CA GLN A 243 -2.81 11.75 -5.12
C GLN A 243 -1.70 11.02 -5.88
N TRP A 244 -1.91 10.79 -7.17
CA TRP A 244 -0.83 10.45 -8.07
C TRP A 244 -0.10 11.73 -8.47
N ILE A 245 1.18 11.79 -8.16
CA ILE A 245 2.07 12.90 -8.54
C ILE A 245 3.25 12.38 -9.34
N TYR A 246 3.94 13.27 -10.05
CA TYR A 246 5.27 12.99 -10.58
C TYR A 246 6.31 13.62 -9.67
N ARG A 247 7.27 12.82 -9.24
CA ARG A 247 8.31 13.22 -8.29
C ARG A 247 9.67 12.70 -8.79
N PRO A 248 10.74 13.53 -8.74
CA PRO A 248 12.08 13.03 -8.95
C PRO A 248 12.42 11.98 -7.89
N ASP A 249 13.29 11.04 -8.24
CA ASP A 249 13.87 10.15 -7.25
C ASP A 249 14.51 11.00 -6.15
N ALA A 250 14.32 10.63 -4.88
CA ALA A 250 14.97 11.36 -3.81
C ALA A 250 16.49 11.29 -4.06
N PRO A 251 17.24 12.41 -3.98
CA PRO A 251 18.68 12.34 -4.02
C PRO A 251 19.13 11.39 -2.92
N LEU A 252 20.04 10.47 -3.26
CA LEU A 252 20.73 9.68 -2.26
C LEU A 252 21.29 10.67 -1.24
N ALA A 253 21.00 10.47 0.05
CA ALA A 253 21.54 11.33 1.09
C ALA A 253 23.06 11.40 0.88
N GLU A 254 23.59 12.60 0.69
CA GLU A 254 25.03 12.81 0.73
C GLU A 254 25.47 12.43 2.15
N GLU A 255 26.37 11.44 2.25
CA GLU A 255 26.98 11.00 3.50
C GLU A 255 27.86 12.10 4.13
#